data_811b1dc107c5773fb0c6a783bd1296d1
#
_entry.id   811b1dc107c5773fb0c6a783bd1296d1
#
_cell.length_a   1.000
_cell.length_b   1.000
_cell.length_c   1.000
_cell.angle_alpha   90.00
_cell.angle_beta   90.00
_cell.angle_gamma   90.00
#
_symmetry.space_group_name_H-M   'P 1'
#
loop_
_entity.id
_entity.type
_entity.pdbx_description
1 polymer ?
#
loop_
_entity_poly.entity_id
_entity_poly.type
_entity_poly.pdbx_seq_one_letter_code
_entity_poly.pdbx_strand_id
1 'polypeptide(L)'
;MIRFNLRAWLMLAAALLLAACASKPMPPAKSVEPVKTALWVGNSFFYYNNSMHGHVGQLIAAADPGTKGYRATSVTISGSGINWHDLESHFKPGGVGSYSFDAGNNVVFNSFTKPFDVVIMMDCSQCPIHPQLSKFFTEYAAKNSAIARSHGAEPVFFMSWAYADKPEMTEQLAAAYLKAGADTRARVVPAGLAFANSIAKRPDINLYVADKRHPTLAGTYLAACTVMASVYGLSPVGNKYSAGLPAEVAEHLQNVAWETVKGFKQP
;
A
#
# COMPACT_ATOMS: atom_id res chain seq x y z
N MET A 1 4.24 70.78 18.56
CA MET A 1 3.53 69.99 17.53
C MET A 1 4.39 68.83 17.11
N ILE A 2 4.12 67.63 17.61
CA ILE A 2 4.86 66.39 17.28
C ILE A 2 4.20 65.80 16.02
N ARG A 3 4.91 65.80 14.91
CA ARG A 3 4.44 65.17 13.69
C ARG A 3 4.64 63.64 13.78
N PHE A 4 3.53 62.91 13.99
CA PHE A 4 3.53 61.48 13.96
C PHE A 4 3.79 60.98 12.53
N ASN A 5 4.80 60.19 12.33
CA ASN A 5 5.24 59.70 11.05
C ASN A 5 4.50 58.40 10.69
N LEU A 6 3.33 58.53 10.05
CA LEU A 6 2.41 57.42 9.70
C LEU A 6 3.07 56.33 8.84
N ARG A 7 4.15 56.65 8.14
CA ARG A 7 4.89 55.71 7.28
C ARG A 7 5.73 54.69 8.09
N ALA A 8 6.19 55.09 9.29
CA ALA A 8 6.95 54.19 10.14
C ALA A 8 6.11 53.07 10.77
N TRP A 9 4.83 53.37 11.06
CA TRP A 9 3.88 52.38 11.58
C TRP A 9 3.41 51.37 10.56
N LEU A 10 3.25 51.79 9.27
CA LEU A 10 2.91 50.86 8.17
C LEU A 10 4.03 49.90 7.84
N MET A 11 5.25 50.29 7.98
CA MET A 11 6.43 49.37 7.77
C MET A 11 6.57 48.37 8.91
N LEU A 12 6.27 48.77 10.13
CA LEU A 12 6.32 47.84 11.30
C LEU A 12 5.19 46.82 11.27
N ALA A 13 4.00 47.20 10.81
CA ALA A 13 2.84 46.31 10.65
C ALA A 13 3.07 45.27 9.52
N ALA A 14 3.74 45.67 8.42
CA ALA A 14 4.07 44.77 7.32
C ALA A 14 5.16 43.73 7.70
N ALA A 15 6.12 44.10 8.57
CA ALA A 15 7.14 43.18 9.07
C ALA A 15 6.59 42.13 10.05
N LEU A 16 5.55 42.46 10.80
CA LEU A 16 4.85 41.52 11.71
C LEU A 16 3.94 40.50 11.00
N LEU A 17 3.46 40.80 9.80
CA LEU A 17 2.63 39.88 9.01
C LEU A 17 3.47 38.84 8.26
N LEU A 18 4.75 39.08 8.01
CA LEU A 18 5.65 38.12 7.34
C LEU A 18 6.27 37.08 8.30
N ALA A 19 6.16 37.29 9.61
CA ALA A 19 6.70 36.34 10.61
C ALA A 19 5.74 35.21 10.98
N ALA A 20 4.49 35.21 10.45
CA ALA A 20 3.45 34.22 10.83
C ALA A 20 3.45 32.94 9.97
N CYS A 21 4.36 32.81 8.98
CA CYS A 21 4.51 31.60 8.17
C CYS A 21 5.72 30.74 8.60
N ALA A 22 6.12 30.81 9.86
CA ALA A 22 7.05 29.82 10.41
C ALA A 22 6.30 28.49 10.52
N SER A 23 6.50 27.59 9.58
CA SER A 23 6.02 26.21 9.65
C SER A 23 6.46 25.61 10.99
N LYS A 24 5.49 25.15 11.76
CA LYS A 24 5.80 24.43 13.01
C LYS A 24 6.77 23.29 12.68
N PRO A 25 7.83 23.08 13.46
CA PRO A 25 8.73 21.96 13.27
C PRO A 25 7.88 20.67 13.22
N MET A 26 8.05 19.90 12.20
CA MET A 26 7.41 18.59 12.07
C MET A 26 7.88 17.75 13.27
N PRO A 27 6.97 17.12 14.04
CA PRO A 27 7.41 16.24 15.12
C PRO A 27 8.34 15.16 14.55
N PRO A 28 9.38 14.73 15.30
CA PRO A 28 10.28 13.69 14.83
C PRO A 28 9.46 12.47 14.42
N ALA A 29 9.83 11.86 13.29
CA ALA A 29 9.20 10.64 12.82
C ALA A 29 9.18 9.63 13.98
N LYS A 30 7.98 9.21 14.40
CA LYS A 30 7.85 8.14 15.39
C LYS A 30 8.65 6.96 14.87
N SER A 31 9.44 6.32 15.74
CA SER A 31 10.01 5.00 15.45
C SER A 31 8.87 4.13 14.94
N VAL A 32 8.98 3.69 13.67
CA VAL A 32 7.93 2.88 13.06
C VAL A 32 7.96 1.54 13.78
N GLU A 33 6.99 1.30 14.65
CA GLU A 33 6.79 -0.01 15.24
C GLU A 33 6.67 -1.05 14.12
N PRO A 34 7.25 -2.24 14.27
CA PRO A 34 7.16 -3.27 13.24
C PRO A 34 5.70 -3.58 12.92
N VAL A 35 5.35 -3.55 11.65
CA VAL A 35 4.00 -3.92 11.19
C VAL A 35 3.77 -5.40 11.48
N LYS A 36 2.76 -5.73 12.29
CA LYS A 36 2.38 -7.10 12.62
C LYS A 36 1.04 -7.49 12.04
N THR A 37 0.12 -6.53 11.93
CA THR A 37 -1.24 -6.80 11.52
C THR A 37 -1.61 -5.94 10.31
N ALA A 38 -2.12 -6.57 9.25
CA ALA A 38 -2.46 -5.91 8.00
C ALA A 38 -3.88 -6.27 7.55
N LEU A 39 -4.67 -5.26 7.18
CA LEU A 39 -5.90 -5.42 6.44
C LEU A 39 -5.63 -5.18 4.95
N TRP A 40 -6.04 -6.12 4.11
CA TRP A 40 -5.94 -6.03 2.66
C TRP A 40 -7.32 -5.81 2.07
N VAL A 41 -7.52 -4.69 1.40
CA VAL A 41 -8.80 -4.29 0.81
C VAL A 41 -8.63 -4.11 -0.68
N GLY A 42 -9.31 -4.93 -1.46
CA GLY A 42 -9.16 -4.89 -2.92
C GLY A 42 -9.99 -5.93 -3.67
N ASN A 43 -9.40 -6.50 -4.69
CA ASN A 43 -10.09 -7.34 -5.65
C ASN A 43 -9.27 -8.57 -6.09
N SER A 44 -9.55 -9.09 -7.29
CA SER A 44 -8.90 -10.28 -7.84
C SER A 44 -7.38 -10.20 -7.92
N PHE A 45 -6.80 -9.02 -8.05
CA PHE A 45 -5.35 -8.88 -8.06
C PHE A 45 -4.71 -9.28 -6.72
N PHE A 46 -5.46 -9.20 -5.62
CA PHE A 46 -4.99 -9.69 -4.32
C PHE A 46 -5.24 -11.17 -4.09
N TYR A 47 -6.35 -11.74 -4.57
CA TYR A 47 -6.69 -13.14 -4.24
C TYR A 47 -6.21 -14.19 -5.23
N TYR A 48 -5.73 -13.79 -6.44
CA TYR A 48 -5.18 -14.76 -7.39
C TYR A 48 -3.99 -15.53 -6.78
N ASN A 49 -3.76 -16.74 -7.30
CA ASN A 49 -2.63 -17.60 -6.93
C ASN A 49 -2.52 -17.82 -5.41
N ASN A 50 -3.63 -18.17 -4.78
CA ASN A 50 -3.70 -18.47 -3.35
C ASN A 50 -3.48 -17.25 -2.44
N SER A 51 -3.83 -16.09 -2.92
CA SER A 51 -3.83 -14.79 -2.22
C SER A 51 -2.44 -14.22 -1.88
N MET A 52 -2.22 -13.01 -2.36
CA MET A 52 -0.94 -12.29 -2.18
C MET A 52 -0.53 -12.13 -0.72
N HIS A 53 -1.47 -11.87 0.19
CA HIS A 53 -1.18 -11.73 1.62
C HIS A 53 -0.60 -13.01 2.24
N GLY A 54 -0.98 -14.19 1.74
CA GLY A 54 -0.40 -15.46 2.15
C GLY A 54 1.07 -15.57 1.74
N HIS A 55 1.40 -15.17 0.50
CA HIS A 55 2.79 -15.14 0.03
C HIS A 55 3.64 -14.15 0.84
N VAL A 56 3.10 -12.97 1.18
CA VAL A 56 3.80 -12.01 2.06
C VAL A 56 4.08 -12.62 3.44
N GLY A 57 3.10 -13.32 4.03
CA GLY A 57 3.29 -14.00 5.30
C GLY A 57 4.40 -15.06 5.26
N GLN A 58 4.45 -15.85 4.18
CA GLN A 58 5.51 -16.85 3.97
C GLN A 58 6.89 -16.20 3.76
N LEU A 59 6.95 -15.11 3.00
CA LEU A 59 8.18 -14.34 2.81
C LEU A 59 8.72 -13.79 4.14
N ILE A 60 7.85 -13.22 4.98
CA ILE A 60 8.23 -12.70 6.31
C ILE A 60 8.70 -13.85 7.21
N ALA A 61 7.96 -14.95 7.26
CA ALA A 61 8.33 -16.11 8.08
C ALA A 61 9.67 -16.73 7.66
N ALA A 62 9.98 -16.74 6.36
CA ALA A 62 11.25 -17.24 5.84
C ALA A 62 12.43 -16.28 6.09
N ALA A 63 12.17 -14.97 6.13
CA ALA A 63 13.19 -13.96 6.43
C ALA A 63 13.53 -13.89 7.91
N ASP A 64 12.55 -14.04 8.78
CA ASP A 64 12.70 -14.04 10.24
C ASP A 64 11.83 -15.15 10.87
N PRO A 65 12.36 -16.36 11.00
CA PRO A 65 11.64 -17.47 11.63
C PRO A 65 11.22 -17.23 13.08
N GLY A 66 11.81 -16.21 13.72
CA GLY A 66 11.46 -15.79 15.08
C GLY A 66 10.26 -14.85 15.14
N THR A 67 9.85 -14.27 14.02
CA THR A 67 8.71 -13.34 13.95
C THR A 67 7.42 -14.04 14.36
N LYS A 68 6.84 -13.58 15.46
CA LYS A 68 5.54 -14.05 15.97
C LYS A 68 4.52 -12.93 15.86
N GLY A 69 3.25 -13.32 15.70
CA GLY A 69 2.13 -12.39 15.74
C GLY A 69 1.83 -11.67 14.42
N TYR A 70 2.48 -12.06 13.30
CA TYR A 70 2.05 -11.59 11.99
C TYR A 70 0.65 -12.14 11.67
N ARG A 71 -0.27 -11.23 11.34
CA ARG A 71 -1.63 -11.55 10.96
C ARG A 71 -2.07 -10.68 9.79
N ALA A 72 -2.56 -11.29 8.75
CA ALA A 72 -3.18 -10.60 7.63
C ALA A 72 -4.65 -11.02 7.51
N THR A 73 -5.51 -10.05 7.26
CA THR A 73 -6.92 -10.24 6.93
C THR A 73 -7.15 -9.68 5.53
N SER A 74 -7.78 -10.46 4.67
CA SER A 74 -8.06 -10.05 3.28
C SER A 74 -9.56 -9.91 3.09
N VAL A 75 -9.99 -8.73 2.61
CA VAL A 75 -11.35 -8.43 2.20
C VAL A 75 -11.33 -8.06 0.74
N THR A 76 -11.78 -8.97 -0.11
CA THR A 76 -11.72 -8.82 -1.55
C THR A 76 -13.07 -9.07 -2.20
N ILE A 77 -13.43 -8.20 -3.14
CA ILE A 77 -14.62 -8.34 -3.98
C ILE A 77 -14.15 -8.35 -5.43
N SER A 78 -14.55 -9.37 -6.21
CA SER A 78 -14.14 -9.48 -7.61
C SER A 78 -14.51 -8.24 -8.42
N GLY A 79 -13.51 -7.64 -9.09
CA GLY A 79 -13.71 -6.45 -9.94
C GLY A 79 -14.01 -5.15 -9.19
N SER A 80 -13.93 -5.14 -7.86
CA SER A 80 -14.29 -3.95 -7.07
C SER A 80 -13.34 -2.78 -7.29
N GLY A 81 -13.91 -1.59 -7.24
CA GLY A 81 -13.20 -0.35 -6.95
C GLY A 81 -13.09 -0.11 -5.45
N ILE A 82 -12.20 0.79 -5.07
CA ILE A 82 -11.97 1.19 -3.66
C ILE A 82 -13.24 1.71 -2.96
N ASN A 83 -14.20 2.22 -3.72
CA ASN A 83 -15.47 2.76 -3.25
C ASN A 83 -16.54 1.70 -2.94
N TRP A 84 -16.28 0.41 -3.23
CA TRP A 84 -17.22 -0.68 -2.95
C TRP A 84 -17.09 -1.23 -1.53
N HIS A 85 -16.00 -0.90 -0.84
CA HIS A 85 -15.68 -1.40 0.48
C HIS A 85 -16.13 -0.41 1.57
N ASP A 86 -16.93 -0.89 2.52
CA ASP A 86 -17.22 -0.15 3.76
C ASP A 86 -16.09 -0.38 4.77
N LEU A 87 -15.02 0.42 4.62
CA LEU A 87 -13.83 0.26 5.46
C LEU A 87 -14.11 0.42 6.94
N GLU A 88 -15.04 1.29 7.32
CA GLU A 88 -15.43 1.52 8.72
C GLU A 88 -15.96 0.24 9.38
N SER A 89 -16.73 -0.57 8.63
CA SER A 89 -17.29 -1.82 9.15
C SER A 89 -16.22 -2.84 9.54
N HIS A 90 -15.04 -2.79 8.90
CA HIS A 90 -13.95 -3.75 9.16
C HIS A 90 -13.22 -3.49 10.48
N PHE A 91 -13.39 -2.29 11.05
CA PHE A 91 -12.81 -1.94 12.35
C PHE A 91 -13.79 -2.14 13.53
N LYS A 92 -15.06 -2.41 13.27
CA LYS A 92 -16.05 -2.63 14.32
C LYS A 92 -15.75 -3.91 15.10
N PRO A 93 -16.12 -3.98 16.40
CA PRO A 93 -16.10 -5.23 17.16
C PRO A 93 -16.90 -6.32 16.41
N GLY A 94 -16.32 -7.51 16.28
CA GLY A 94 -16.92 -8.59 15.47
C GLY A 94 -16.80 -8.39 13.95
N GLY A 95 -16.04 -7.38 13.49
CA GLY A 95 -15.69 -7.19 12.09
C GLY A 95 -14.85 -8.34 11.51
N VAL A 96 -14.21 -8.10 10.37
CA VAL A 96 -13.48 -9.15 9.64
C VAL A 96 -12.31 -9.73 10.45
N GLY A 97 -12.10 -11.06 10.35
CA GLY A 97 -10.95 -11.75 10.94
C GLY A 97 -10.95 -11.79 12.45
N SER A 98 -12.09 -11.71 13.09
CA SER A 98 -12.22 -11.56 14.53
C SER A 98 -12.62 -12.83 15.29
N TYR A 99 -12.56 -14.01 14.69
CA TYR A 99 -12.84 -15.26 15.38
C TYR A 99 -11.70 -16.28 15.23
N SER A 100 -11.62 -17.19 16.17
CA SER A 100 -10.74 -18.37 16.18
C SER A 100 -11.51 -19.57 16.70
N PHE A 101 -10.86 -20.74 16.75
CA PHE A 101 -11.41 -21.94 17.38
C PHE A 101 -10.60 -22.27 18.61
N ASP A 102 -11.28 -22.64 19.71
CA ASP A 102 -10.62 -23.17 20.90
C ASP A 102 -10.26 -24.66 20.74
N ALA A 103 -9.65 -25.24 21.76
CA ALA A 103 -9.27 -26.66 21.78
C ALA A 103 -10.47 -27.61 21.69
N GLY A 104 -11.66 -27.14 22.05
CA GLY A 104 -12.94 -27.87 21.95
C GLY A 104 -13.63 -27.69 20.61
N ASN A 105 -12.98 -27.00 19.63
CA ASN A 105 -13.53 -26.67 18.34
C ASN A 105 -14.75 -25.72 18.38
N ASN A 106 -14.86 -24.91 19.44
CA ASN A 106 -15.89 -23.89 19.54
C ASN A 106 -15.38 -22.58 18.93
N VAL A 107 -16.28 -21.81 18.31
CA VAL A 107 -15.97 -20.47 17.79
C VAL A 107 -15.74 -19.52 18.96
N VAL A 108 -14.60 -18.86 18.96
CA VAL A 108 -14.24 -17.80 19.91
C VAL A 108 -14.07 -16.49 19.16
N PHE A 109 -14.89 -15.50 19.48
CA PHE A 109 -14.73 -14.16 18.89
C PHE A 109 -13.58 -13.44 19.56
N ASN A 110 -12.61 -13.02 18.74
CA ASN A 110 -11.45 -12.29 19.23
C ASN A 110 -11.82 -10.81 19.43
N SER A 111 -11.24 -10.18 20.44
CA SER A 111 -11.34 -8.73 20.64
C SER A 111 -9.96 -8.11 20.54
N PHE A 112 -9.83 -7.09 19.71
CA PHE A 112 -8.58 -6.36 19.51
C PHE A 112 -8.79 -4.88 19.82
N THR A 113 -7.94 -4.31 20.64
CA THR A 113 -7.92 -2.86 20.92
C THR A 113 -7.52 -2.08 19.67
N LYS A 114 -6.57 -2.64 18.89
CA LYS A 114 -6.12 -2.14 17.59
C LYS A 114 -6.09 -3.32 16.64
N PRO A 115 -7.10 -3.47 15.76
CA PRO A 115 -7.18 -4.66 14.90
C PRO A 115 -6.10 -4.71 13.82
N PHE A 116 -5.65 -3.55 13.30
CA PHE A 116 -4.68 -3.48 12.21
C PHE A 116 -3.65 -2.37 12.44
N ASP A 117 -2.39 -2.64 12.07
CA ASP A 117 -1.32 -1.64 12.02
C ASP A 117 -1.35 -0.89 10.70
N VAL A 118 -1.66 -1.59 9.60
CA VAL A 118 -1.75 -1.02 8.26
C VAL A 118 -3.01 -1.48 7.54
N VAL A 119 -3.51 -0.63 6.64
CA VAL A 119 -4.55 -0.98 5.67
C VAL A 119 -3.97 -0.83 4.27
N ILE A 120 -3.78 -1.93 3.57
CA ILE A 120 -3.28 -1.97 2.20
C ILE A 120 -4.47 -1.97 1.26
N MET A 121 -4.64 -0.89 0.50
CA MET A 121 -5.80 -0.66 -0.35
C MET A 121 -5.41 -0.57 -1.82
N MET A 122 -6.24 -1.14 -2.68
CA MET A 122 -6.15 -0.93 -4.12
C MET A 122 -7.51 -0.60 -4.70
N ASP A 123 -7.49 0.12 -5.82
CA ASP A 123 -8.69 0.35 -6.64
C ASP A 123 -8.81 -0.74 -7.72
N CYS A 124 -9.84 -0.68 -8.55
CA CYS A 124 -9.89 -1.52 -9.74
C CYS A 124 -8.67 -1.23 -10.64
N SER A 125 -8.31 -2.19 -11.50
CA SER A 125 -7.06 -2.16 -12.27
C SER A 125 -6.81 -0.90 -13.10
N GLN A 126 -7.88 -0.23 -13.57
CA GLN A 126 -7.79 1.00 -14.37
C GLN A 126 -8.58 2.18 -13.77
N CYS A 127 -9.33 1.98 -12.68
CA CYS A 127 -10.17 3.02 -12.10
C CYS A 127 -9.40 4.32 -11.78
N PRO A 128 -8.16 4.27 -11.25
CA PRO A 128 -7.41 5.50 -10.95
C PRO A 128 -7.15 6.41 -12.15
N ILE A 129 -7.16 5.84 -13.36
CA ILE A 129 -6.88 6.56 -14.62
C ILE A 129 -8.07 6.61 -15.57
N HIS A 130 -9.20 6.01 -15.19
CA HIS A 130 -10.40 5.98 -16.04
C HIS A 130 -11.11 7.34 -16.02
N PRO A 131 -11.51 7.91 -17.19
CA PRO A 131 -12.08 9.26 -17.26
C PRO A 131 -13.29 9.52 -16.36
N GLN A 132 -14.10 8.49 -16.12
CA GLN A 132 -15.33 8.61 -15.31
C GLN A 132 -15.17 8.08 -13.87
N LEU A 133 -14.21 7.16 -13.62
CA LEU A 133 -14.09 6.47 -12.34
C LEU A 133 -12.99 7.04 -11.43
N SER A 134 -12.01 7.75 -12.00
CA SER A 134 -10.89 8.33 -11.24
C SER A 134 -11.32 9.29 -10.11
N LYS A 135 -12.49 9.92 -10.24
CA LYS A 135 -13.08 10.73 -9.17
C LYS A 135 -13.38 9.90 -7.92
N PHE A 136 -13.85 8.67 -8.09
CA PHE A 136 -14.11 7.77 -6.95
C PHE A 136 -12.81 7.32 -6.29
N PHE A 137 -11.75 7.07 -7.09
CA PHE A 137 -10.45 6.79 -6.52
C PHE A 137 -9.97 7.95 -5.63
N THR A 138 -10.00 9.18 -6.13
CA THR A 138 -9.58 10.38 -5.37
C THR A 138 -10.40 10.57 -4.10
N GLU A 139 -11.71 10.47 -4.19
CA GLU A 139 -12.62 10.64 -3.05
C GLU A 139 -12.40 9.57 -1.98
N TYR A 140 -12.41 8.30 -2.39
CA TYR A 140 -12.32 7.19 -1.45
C TYR A 140 -10.88 6.93 -0.95
N ALA A 141 -9.86 7.31 -1.68
CA ALA A 141 -8.50 7.35 -1.16
C ALA A 141 -8.41 8.28 0.05
N ALA A 142 -8.98 9.48 -0.03
CA ALA A 142 -9.02 10.42 1.09
C ALA A 142 -9.89 9.90 2.25
N LYS A 143 -11.11 9.46 1.96
CA LYS A 143 -12.05 8.94 2.95
C LYS A 143 -11.48 7.74 3.71
N ASN A 144 -11.01 6.73 2.98
CA ASN A 144 -10.52 5.49 3.58
C ASN A 144 -9.19 5.70 4.33
N SER A 145 -8.35 6.63 3.87
CA SER A 145 -7.14 7.01 4.62
C SER A 145 -7.48 7.67 5.95
N ALA A 146 -8.52 8.52 6.00
CA ALA A 146 -8.99 9.13 7.23
C ALA A 146 -9.57 8.09 8.19
N ILE A 147 -10.38 7.14 7.69
CA ILE A 147 -10.93 6.03 8.48
C ILE A 147 -9.81 5.18 9.06
N ALA A 148 -8.83 4.73 8.24
CA ALA A 148 -7.71 3.93 8.74
C ALA A 148 -7.00 4.62 9.91
N ARG A 149 -6.71 5.92 9.78
CA ARG A 149 -6.02 6.70 10.83
C ARG A 149 -6.86 6.91 12.08
N SER A 150 -8.17 7.09 11.96
CA SER A 150 -9.05 7.25 13.13
C SER A 150 -9.04 6.01 14.02
N HIS A 151 -8.75 4.83 13.43
CA HIS A 151 -8.56 3.57 14.14
C HIS A 151 -7.09 3.23 14.43
N GLY A 152 -6.16 4.16 14.22
CA GLY A 152 -4.74 4.01 14.53
C GLY A 152 -3.96 3.16 13.51
N ALA A 153 -4.54 2.83 12.35
CA ALA A 153 -3.88 2.11 11.27
C ALA A 153 -3.26 3.07 10.24
N GLU A 154 -2.13 2.68 9.65
CA GLU A 154 -1.53 3.44 8.55
C GLU A 154 -2.16 3.05 7.21
N PRO A 155 -2.68 4.01 6.42
CA PRO A 155 -3.12 3.73 5.08
C PRO A 155 -1.94 3.55 4.13
N VAL A 156 -2.03 2.54 3.27
CA VAL A 156 -1.04 2.20 2.25
C VAL A 156 -1.77 1.94 0.95
N PHE A 157 -1.37 2.60 -0.14
CA PHE A 157 -1.91 2.30 -1.45
C PHE A 157 -1.05 1.28 -2.18
N PHE A 158 -1.70 0.28 -2.73
CA PHE A 158 -1.07 -0.69 -3.61
C PHE A 158 -1.27 -0.25 -5.06
N MET A 159 -0.22 0.23 -5.69
CA MET A 159 -0.23 0.58 -7.11
C MET A 159 -0.29 -0.69 -7.95
N SER A 160 -1.43 -0.92 -8.61
CA SER A 160 -1.57 -2.02 -9.55
C SER A 160 -0.70 -1.82 -10.80
N TRP A 161 -0.54 -2.88 -11.58
CA TRP A 161 0.25 -2.89 -12.82
C TRP A 161 -0.60 -2.58 -14.05
N ALA A 162 0.06 -2.15 -15.10
CA ALA A 162 -0.51 -1.97 -16.43
C ALA A 162 -0.94 -3.32 -17.03
N TYR A 163 -1.90 -3.31 -17.96
CA TYR A 163 -2.20 -4.49 -18.75
C TYR A 163 -1.04 -4.83 -19.69
N ALA A 164 -0.84 -6.10 -20.00
CA ALA A 164 0.27 -6.54 -20.85
C ALA A 164 0.23 -5.91 -22.24
N ASP A 165 -0.96 -5.60 -22.76
CA ASP A 165 -1.18 -4.98 -24.06
C ASP A 165 -1.41 -3.44 -23.98
N LYS A 166 -1.21 -2.83 -22.81
CA LYS A 166 -1.34 -1.39 -22.56
C LYS A 166 -0.25 -0.88 -21.61
N PRO A 167 1.03 -1.00 -21.98
CA PRO A 167 2.15 -0.67 -21.10
C PRO A 167 2.18 0.82 -20.69
N GLU A 168 1.59 1.71 -21.50
CA GLU A 168 1.45 3.14 -21.23
C GLU A 168 0.64 3.45 -19.96
N MET A 169 -0.17 2.52 -19.49
CA MET A 169 -0.88 2.65 -18.20
C MET A 169 0.09 2.74 -17.02
N THR A 170 1.32 2.25 -17.14
CA THR A 170 2.28 2.24 -16.03
C THR A 170 2.54 3.64 -15.49
N GLU A 171 2.88 4.58 -16.36
CA GLU A 171 3.14 5.97 -15.97
C GLU A 171 1.89 6.67 -15.45
N GLN A 172 0.75 6.42 -16.08
CA GLN A 172 -0.52 7.00 -15.67
C GLN A 172 -0.95 6.51 -14.28
N LEU A 173 -0.85 5.20 -14.03
CA LEU A 173 -1.14 4.62 -12.71
C LEU A 173 -0.16 5.14 -11.66
N ALA A 174 1.15 5.22 -11.98
CA ALA A 174 2.13 5.76 -11.06
C ALA A 174 1.79 7.20 -10.66
N ALA A 175 1.47 8.06 -11.62
CA ALA A 175 1.07 9.44 -11.35
C ALA A 175 -0.19 9.53 -10.46
N ALA A 176 -1.21 8.71 -10.74
CA ALA A 176 -2.45 8.70 -9.97
C ALA A 176 -2.22 8.24 -8.51
N TYR A 177 -1.48 7.15 -8.31
CA TYR A 177 -1.20 6.63 -6.97
C TYR A 177 -0.23 7.52 -6.19
N LEU A 178 0.78 8.12 -6.83
CA LEU A 178 1.66 9.10 -6.18
C LEU A 178 0.88 10.34 -5.74
N LYS A 179 -0.03 10.83 -6.58
CA LYS A 179 -0.91 11.96 -6.20
C LYS A 179 -1.78 11.58 -5.00
N ALA A 180 -2.44 10.42 -5.02
CA ALA A 180 -3.25 9.97 -3.89
C ALA A 180 -2.41 9.83 -2.61
N GLY A 181 -1.20 9.29 -2.71
CA GLY A 181 -0.25 9.20 -1.61
C GLY A 181 0.12 10.57 -1.04
N ALA A 182 0.46 11.54 -1.91
CA ALA A 182 0.78 12.92 -1.51
C ALA A 182 -0.40 13.61 -0.83
N ASP A 183 -1.58 13.56 -1.46
CA ASP A 183 -2.80 14.21 -0.95
C ASP A 183 -3.22 13.65 0.43
N THR A 184 -2.97 12.37 0.67
CA THR A 184 -3.39 11.69 1.89
C THR A 184 -2.23 11.40 2.86
N ARG A 185 -1.00 11.70 2.50
CA ARG A 185 0.21 11.31 3.26
C ARG A 185 0.28 9.79 3.50
N ALA A 186 -0.17 8.99 2.55
CA ALA A 186 -0.13 7.54 2.60
C ALA A 186 1.05 7.00 1.78
N ARG A 187 1.67 5.93 2.26
CA ARG A 187 2.70 5.22 1.49
C ARG A 187 2.11 4.57 0.24
N VAL A 188 2.94 4.41 -0.78
CA VAL A 188 2.59 3.72 -2.02
C VAL A 188 3.51 2.51 -2.20
N VAL A 189 2.94 1.35 -2.45
CA VAL A 189 3.64 0.13 -2.87
C VAL A 189 3.77 0.17 -4.39
N PRO A 190 4.96 0.28 -4.97
CA PRO A 190 5.15 0.47 -6.41
C PRO A 190 5.11 -0.85 -7.20
N ALA A 191 4.10 -1.71 -6.97
CA ALA A 191 4.05 -3.03 -7.60
C ALA A 191 3.95 -2.96 -9.13
N GLY A 192 3.22 -1.97 -9.67
CA GLY A 192 3.14 -1.76 -11.11
C GLY A 192 4.47 -1.38 -11.74
N LEU A 193 5.30 -0.60 -11.04
CA LEU A 193 6.66 -0.30 -11.49
C LEU A 193 7.57 -1.53 -11.43
N ALA A 194 7.40 -2.39 -10.41
CA ALA A 194 8.14 -3.65 -10.33
C ALA A 194 7.79 -4.58 -11.51
N PHE A 195 6.52 -4.65 -11.91
CA PHE A 195 6.10 -5.38 -13.12
C PHE A 195 6.80 -4.83 -14.36
N ALA A 196 6.73 -3.53 -14.61
CA ALA A 196 7.38 -2.90 -15.76
C ALA A 196 8.90 -3.17 -15.77
N ASN A 197 9.57 -3.04 -14.61
CA ASN A 197 11.01 -3.29 -14.48
C ASN A 197 11.37 -4.76 -14.73
N SER A 198 10.54 -5.71 -14.27
CA SER A 198 10.78 -7.14 -14.51
C SER A 198 10.61 -7.48 -16.00
N ILE A 199 9.56 -6.99 -16.64
CA ILE A 199 9.30 -7.21 -18.08
C ILE A 199 10.43 -6.63 -18.92
N ALA A 200 10.94 -5.43 -18.59
CA ALA A 200 12.05 -4.83 -19.30
C ALA A 200 13.36 -5.62 -19.18
N LYS A 201 13.62 -6.25 -18.03
CA LYS A 201 14.86 -7.02 -17.77
C LYS A 201 14.77 -8.49 -18.23
N ARG A 202 13.63 -9.13 -18.04
CA ARG A 202 13.36 -10.54 -18.30
C ARG A 202 11.98 -10.74 -18.93
N PRO A 203 11.81 -10.37 -20.23
CA PRO A 203 10.54 -10.52 -20.94
C PRO A 203 10.09 -11.97 -21.12
N ASP A 204 11.00 -12.92 -20.91
CA ASP A 204 10.73 -14.37 -20.92
C ASP A 204 9.97 -14.85 -19.68
N ILE A 205 9.98 -14.09 -18.58
CA ILE A 205 9.22 -14.42 -17.37
C ILE A 205 7.80 -13.85 -17.53
N ASN A 206 6.86 -14.74 -17.81
CA ASN A 206 5.46 -14.32 -18.00
C ASN A 206 4.80 -13.96 -16.64
N LEU A 207 4.42 -12.70 -16.48
CA LEU A 207 3.74 -12.18 -15.28
C LEU A 207 2.21 -12.17 -15.39
N TYR A 208 1.64 -12.43 -16.57
CA TYR A 208 0.21 -12.34 -16.83
C TYR A 208 -0.39 -13.66 -17.27
N VAL A 209 -1.61 -13.95 -16.84
CA VAL A 209 -2.41 -15.03 -17.44
C VAL A 209 -2.97 -14.59 -18.80
N ALA A 210 -3.68 -15.50 -19.48
CA ALA A 210 -4.14 -15.29 -20.85
C ALA A 210 -5.00 -14.03 -21.07
N ASP A 211 -5.66 -13.51 -20.05
CA ASP A 211 -6.46 -12.29 -20.13
C ASP A 211 -5.65 -11.00 -20.18
N LYS A 212 -4.32 -11.09 -20.04
CA LYS A 212 -3.36 -9.96 -20.07
C LYS A 212 -3.51 -8.96 -18.91
N ARG A 213 -4.21 -9.31 -17.86
CA ARG A 213 -4.54 -8.45 -16.71
C ARG A 213 -4.20 -9.08 -15.38
N HIS A 214 -4.73 -10.28 -15.13
CA HIS A 214 -4.49 -11.00 -13.89
C HIS A 214 -3.08 -11.60 -13.85
N PRO A 215 -2.51 -11.71 -12.65
CA PRO A 215 -1.13 -12.16 -12.51
C PRO A 215 -1.03 -13.69 -12.62
N THR A 216 0.07 -14.18 -13.18
CA THR A 216 0.55 -15.55 -12.93
C THR A 216 1.06 -15.66 -11.49
N LEU A 217 1.49 -16.87 -11.09
CA LEU A 217 2.17 -17.05 -9.81
C LEU A 217 3.44 -16.18 -9.70
N ALA A 218 4.20 -16.04 -10.79
CA ALA A 218 5.38 -15.16 -10.84
C ALA A 218 5.00 -13.68 -10.62
N GLY A 219 3.90 -13.21 -11.25
CA GLY A 219 3.40 -11.85 -11.03
C GLY A 219 2.94 -11.62 -9.59
N THR A 220 2.18 -12.55 -9.01
CA THR A 220 1.76 -12.46 -7.60
C THR A 220 2.96 -12.46 -6.66
N TYR A 221 3.96 -13.30 -6.92
CA TYR A 221 5.17 -13.38 -6.10
C TYR A 221 5.99 -12.09 -6.17
N LEU A 222 6.18 -11.51 -7.37
CA LEU A 222 6.84 -10.20 -7.55
C LEU A 222 6.14 -9.11 -6.73
N ALA A 223 4.81 -9.04 -6.82
CA ALA A 223 4.02 -8.09 -6.06
C ALA A 223 4.16 -8.31 -4.54
N ALA A 224 4.13 -9.57 -4.08
CA ALA A 224 4.33 -9.90 -2.67
C ALA A 224 5.72 -9.50 -2.16
N CYS A 225 6.78 -9.72 -2.94
CA CYS A 225 8.14 -9.24 -2.64
C CYS A 225 8.19 -7.71 -2.55
N THR A 226 7.46 -7.01 -3.44
CA THR A 226 7.38 -5.54 -3.43
C THR A 226 6.66 -5.04 -2.18
N VAL A 227 5.57 -5.70 -1.76
CA VAL A 227 4.88 -5.37 -0.49
C VAL A 227 5.79 -5.62 0.71
N MET A 228 6.47 -6.77 0.77
CA MET A 228 7.42 -7.06 1.85
C MET A 228 8.46 -5.95 1.99
N ALA A 229 9.05 -5.53 0.90
CA ALA A 229 10.05 -4.45 0.90
C ALA A 229 9.45 -3.10 1.30
N SER A 230 8.28 -2.72 0.73
CA SER A 230 7.69 -1.39 0.93
C SER A 230 7.03 -1.20 2.29
N VAL A 231 6.29 -2.23 2.76
CA VAL A 231 5.45 -2.12 3.96
C VAL A 231 6.21 -2.56 5.20
N TYR A 232 6.98 -3.63 5.09
CA TYR A 232 7.67 -4.24 6.24
C TYR A 232 9.15 -3.84 6.33
N GLY A 233 9.69 -3.17 5.30
CA GLY A 233 11.09 -2.75 5.27
C GLY A 233 12.09 -3.91 5.20
N LEU A 234 11.62 -5.12 4.86
CA LEU A 234 12.43 -6.32 4.80
C LEU A 234 12.87 -6.61 3.35
N SER A 235 14.16 -6.90 3.17
CA SER A 235 14.66 -7.29 1.85
C SER A 235 14.14 -8.67 1.44
N PRO A 236 13.52 -8.83 0.26
CA PRO A 236 13.17 -10.14 -0.25
C PRO A 236 14.36 -10.87 -0.88
N VAL A 237 15.50 -10.19 -1.08
CA VAL A 237 16.67 -10.77 -1.75
C VAL A 237 17.25 -11.94 -0.96
N GLY A 238 17.39 -13.08 -1.60
CA GLY A 238 17.90 -14.32 -0.98
C GLY A 238 16.89 -15.01 -0.08
N ASN A 239 15.63 -14.61 -0.09
CA ASN A 239 14.57 -15.26 0.68
C ASN A 239 14.39 -16.70 0.23
N LYS A 240 14.26 -17.61 1.19
CA LYS A 240 14.16 -19.07 0.91
C LYS A 240 12.78 -19.49 0.42
N TYR A 241 11.76 -18.68 0.68
CA TYR A 241 10.43 -18.92 0.13
C TYR A 241 10.37 -18.44 -1.32
N SER A 242 10.09 -19.35 -2.24
CA SER A 242 10.02 -19.09 -3.69
C SER A 242 8.62 -19.28 -4.27
N ALA A 243 7.62 -19.59 -3.46
CA ALA A 243 6.26 -19.96 -3.89
C ALA A 243 6.24 -21.17 -4.87
N GLY A 244 7.29 -21.98 -4.92
CA GLY A 244 7.42 -23.08 -5.88
C GLY A 244 7.91 -22.67 -7.28
N LEU A 245 8.30 -21.42 -7.47
CA LEU A 245 8.94 -20.95 -8.70
C LEU A 245 10.36 -21.51 -8.85
N PRO A 246 10.87 -21.67 -10.10
CA PRO A 246 12.27 -21.96 -10.34
C PRO A 246 13.18 -20.96 -9.62
N ALA A 247 14.33 -21.44 -9.12
CA ALA A 247 15.20 -20.62 -8.26
C ALA A 247 15.66 -19.32 -8.95
N GLU A 248 16.06 -19.39 -10.21
CA GLU A 248 16.50 -18.23 -10.99
C GLU A 248 15.37 -17.21 -11.27
N VAL A 249 14.12 -17.69 -11.37
CA VAL A 249 12.94 -16.81 -11.50
C VAL A 249 12.67 -16.12 -10.18
N ALA A 250 12.63 -16.86 -9.08
CA ALA A 250 12.41 -16.29 -7.75
C ALA A 250 13.48 -15.25 -7.38
N GLU A 251 14.76 -15.56 -7.62
CA GLU A 251 15.88 -14.64 -7.39
C GLU A 251 15.75 -13.35 -8.21
N HIS A 252 15.43 -13.48 -9.51
CA HIS A 252 15.18 -12.30 -10.35
C HIS A 252 14.07 -11.41 -9.79
N LEU A 253 12.92 -12.00 -9.43
CA LEU A 253 11.76 -11.26 -8.94
C LEU A 253 12.03 -10.60 -7.57
N GLN A 254 12.75 -11.26 -6.69
CA GLN A 254 13.23 -10.70 -5.42
C GLN A 254 14.10 -9.46 -5.62
N ASN A 255 15.10 -9.59 -6.52
CA ASN A 255 16.02 -8.51 -6.84
C ASN A 255 15.28 -7.30 -7.45
N VAL A 256 14.42 -7.55 -8.44
CA VAL A 256 13.63 -6.47 -9.09
C VAL A 256 12.73 -5.76 -8.10
N ALA A 257 12.04 -6.49 -7.22
CA ALA A 257 11.19 -5.90 -6.19
C ALA A 257 12.01 -4.98 -5.27
N TRP A 258 13.17 -5.45 -4.80
CA TRP A 258 14.03 -4.69 -3.90
C TRP A 258 14.60 -3.43 -4.57
N GLU A 259 15.13 -3.56 -5.79
CA GLU A 259 15.67 -2.44 -6.56
C GLU A 259 14.59 -1.39 -6.85
N THR A 260 13.38 -1.84 -7.22
CA THR A 260 12.27 -0.94 -7.47
C THR A 260 11.90 -0.13 -6.23
N VAL A 261 11.78 -0.79 -5.08
CA VAL A 261 11.42 -0.12 -3.82
C VAL A 261 12.53 0.84 -3.37
N LYS A 262 13.80 0.45 -3.49
CA LYS A 262 14.93 1.34 -3.15
C LYS A 262 15.03 2.57 -4.04
N GLY A 263 14.70 2.44 -5.31
CA GLY A 263 14.69 3.55 -6.26
C GLY A 263 13.41 4.40 -6.21
N PHE A 264 12.36 3.92 -5.54
CA PHE A 264 11.08 4.61 -5.50
C PHE A 264 11.07 5.71 -4.44
N LYS A 265 10.75 6.94 -4.89
CA LYS A 265 10.55 8.08 -3.98
C LYS A 265 9.10 8.09 -3.52
N GLN A 266 8.90 7.90 -2.23
CA GLN A 266 7.56 8.04 -1.63
C GLN A 266 7.06 9.47 -1.81
N PRO A 267 5.74 9.67 -1.96
CA PRO A 267 5.14 10.98 -2.15
C PRO A 267 5.19 11.86 -0.91
#